data_e5c2c9770b97f2b37c5231820043b758
#
_entry.id   e5c2c9770b97f2b37c5231820043b758
#
_cell.length_a   1.000
_cell.length_b   1.000
_cell.length_c   1.000
_cell.angle_alpha   90.00
_cell.angle_beta   90.00
_cell.angle_gamma   90.00
#
_symmetry.space_group_name_H-M   'P 1'
#
loop_
_entity.id
_entity.type
_entity.pdbx_description
1 polymer ?
#
loop_
_entity_poly.entity_id
_entity_poly.type
_entity_poly.pdbx_seq_one_letter_code
_entity_poly.pdbx_strand_id
1 'polypeptide(L)'
;MLGRILNFIKKPTSKNIVINTIGNYLNVIFIAFFAFLLVRIMQPSEYGVLSVLLGISYVLANILDFGTTASIYSYLPVMIEKKHKNIYIFLKTIFSYQTGFSVIIITLLLIFFPYLDKIFFKTDAPSWELYVTTFSVLFFVWQNYAINALNAAKQFFKANLYLNLSNLIKTVIIIGLIPFKAVNVGTIIFTFGILGPLVFFLLLFFEKKHIFLKIIKAPVVKSEFRLGYTLTFFIASQFFNLALRMDLFLLSYFLSRSPEIGYYGLSQKIILTVMASIGSITQVLSPNFSNIKTREEVKHQFKIGFYYLLIPTGLFFLLFLTPNWVFYLFFTEKFAPTAAITKALSLAFLIYPVLNLPLLYILYTAKKPIHILTSNLIIFLTVAIGCYFTIPKSGVFGPPYVLALSFFLGGVVLLIASIYEYKKIPATAI
;
A
#
# COMPACT_ATOMS: atom_id res chain seq x y z
N MET A 1 34.94 -13.41 -2.72
CA MET A 1 33.70 -12.65 -2.55
C MET A 1 32.48 -13.40 -3.09
N LEU A 2 32.47 -13.88 -4.33
CA LEU A 2 31.37 -14.68 -4.92
C LEU A 2 31.00 -15.91 -4.09
N GLY A 3 31.93 -16.69 -3.57
CA GLY A 3 31.66 -17.88 -2.76
C GLY A 3 30.94 -17.58 -1.43
N ARG A 4 31.23 -16.41 -0.81
CA ARG A 4 30.49 -15.97 0.40
C ARG A 4 29.04 -15.54 0.07
N ILE A 5 28.84 -14.89 -1.08
CA ILE A 5 27.52 -14.49 -1.56
C ILE A 5 26.68 -15.72 -1.92
N LEU A 6 27.27 -16.71 -2.61
CA LEU A 6 26.61 -17.97 -2.96
C LEU A 6 26.24 -18.78 -1.72
N ASN A 7 27.11 -18.84 -0.70
CA ASN A 7 26.82 -19.52 0.56
C ASN A 7 25.76 -18.75 1.42
N PHE A 8 25.71 -17.43 1.30
CA PHE A 8 24.65 -16.63 1.92
C PHE A 8 23.29 -16.89 1.26
N ILE A 9 23.23 -16.94 -0.07
CA ILE A 9 22.00 -17.21 -0.83
C ILE A 9 21.48 -18.63 -0.58
N LYS A 10 22.34 -19.61 -0.28
CA LYS A 10 21.94 -20.98 0.01
C LYS A 10 21.24 -21.15 1.36
N LYS A 11 21.32 -20.20 2.29
CA LYS A 11 20.58 -20.26 3.55
C LYS A 11 19.07 -20.13 3.28
N PRO A 12 18.20 -20.93 3.92
CA PRO A 12 16.74 -20.92 3.66
C PRO A 12 16.11 -19.53 3.81
N THR A 13 16.55 -18.76 4.80
CA THR A 13 16.08 -17.37 5.04
C THR A 13 16.48 -16.44 3.90
N SER A 14 17.73 -16.52 3.42
CA SER A 14 18.24 -15.68 2.33
C SER A 14 17.56 -16.03 1.01
N LYS A 15 17.31 -17.32 0.76
CA LYS A 15 16.54 -17.79 -0.41
C LYS A 15 15.13 -17.20 -0.43
N ASN A 16 14.44 -17.20 0.70
CA ASN A 16 13.10 -16.61 0.81
C ASN A 16 13.11 -15.10 0.59
N ILE A 17 14.12 -14.40 1.11
CA ILE A 17 14.30 -12.95 0.89
C ILE A 17 14.49 -12.68 -0.61
N VAL A 18 15.39 -13.40 -1.27
CA VAL A 18 15.66 -13.22 -2.71
C VAL A 18 14.40 -13.49 -3.54
N ILE A 19 13.70 -14.58 -3.27
CA ILE A 19 12.45 -14.94 -3.97
C ILE A 19 11.39 -13.85 -3.79
N ASN A 20 11.19 -13.39 -2.55
CA ASN A 20 10.21 -12.34 -2.27
C ASN A 20 10.58 -11.00 -2.93
N THR A 21 11.86 -10.66 -2.91
CA THR A 21 12.36 -9.43 -3.54
C THR A 21 12.17 -9.49 -5.06
N ILE A 22 12.57 -10.56 -5.72
CA ILE A 22 12.37 -10.73 -7.17
C ILE A 22 10.88 -10.70 -7.52
N GLY A 23 10.04 -11.40 -6.76
CA GLY A 23 8.59 -11.42 -6.98
C GLY A 23 7.95 -10.05 -6.85
N ASN A 24 8.38 -9.27 -5.85
CA ASN A 24 7.91 -7.88 -5.67
C ASN A 24 8.39 -6.97 -6.81
N TYR A 25 9.64 -7.10 -7.28
CA TYR A 25 10.13 -6.32 -8.43
C TYR A 25 9.37 -6.67 -9.72
N LEU A 26 9.05 -7.94 -9.97
CA LEU A 26 8.20 -8.33 -11.09
C LEU A 26 6.82 -7.69 -11.01
N ASN A 27 6.22 -7.66 -9.82
CA ASN A 27 4.96 -6.96 -9.60
C ASN A 27 5.07 -5.44 -9.91
N VAL A 28 6.16 -4.79 -9.50
CA VAL A 28 6.43 -3.37 -9.82
C VAL A 28 6.57 -3.17 -11.33
N ILE A 29 7.24 -4.10 -12.03
CA ILE A 29 7.36 -4.05 -13.50
C ILE A 29 5.98 -4.15 -14.16
N PHE A 30 5.10 -5.05 -13.70
CA PHE A 30 3.73 -5.11 -14.20
C PHE A 30 2.95 -3.82 -13.94
N ILE A 31 3.08 -3.23 -12.75
CA ILE A 31 2.43 -1.96 -12.41
C ILE A 31 2.90 -0.83 -13.34
N ALA A 32 4.21 -0.75 -13.60
CA ALA A 32 4.79 0.22 -14.51
C ALA A 32 4.33 0.00 -15.95
N PHE A 33 4.37 -1.25 -16.43
CA PHE A 33 3.90 -1.61 -17.77
C PHE A 33 2.43 -1.22 -17.97
N PHE A 34 1.59 -1.47 -16.97
CA PHE A 34 0.19 -1.03 -17.03
C PHE A 34 0.06 0.49 -17.08
N ALA A 35 0.83 1.21 -16.29
CA ALA A 35 0.81 2.66 -16.37
C ALA A 35 1.13 3.13 -17.80
N PHE A 36 2.19 2.59 -18.42
CA PHE A 36 2.57 2.90 -19.81
C PHE A 36 1.49 2.54 -20.82
N LEU A 37 0.87 1.38 -20.67
CA LEU A 37 -0.18 0.92 -21.58
C LEU A 37 -1.41 1.83 -21.50
N LEU A 38 -1.89 2.08 -20.27
CA LEU A 38 -3.11 2.86 -20.05
C LEU A 38 -2.97 4.31 -20.49
N VAL A 39 -1.81 4.94 -20.26
CA VAL A 39 -1.55 6.32 -20.69
C VAL A 39 -1.62 6.48 -22.21
N ARG A 40 -1.29 5.42 -22.97
CA ARG A 40 -1.35 5.45 -24.43
C ARG A 40 -2.74 5.31 -24.99
N ILE A 41 -3.62 4.56 -24.30
CA ILE A 41 -4.97 4.24 -24.79
C ILE A 41 -6.06 5.13 -24.19
N MET A 42 -5.85 5.67 -22.98
CA MET A 42 -6.85 6.51 -22.28
C MET A 42 -6.60 8.00 -22.50
N GLN A 43 -7.68 8.79 -22.36
CA GLN A 43 -7.57 10.24 -22.20
C GLN A 43 -7.19 10.59 -20.76
N PRO A 44 -6.50 11.72 -20.51
CA PRO A 44 -6.11 12.12 -19.16
C PRO A 44 -7.28 12.23 -18.17
N SER A 45 -8.45 12.73 -18.60
CA SER A 45 -9.66 12.81 -17.77
C SER A 45 -10.17 11.43 -17.36
N GLU A 46 -10.19 10.45 -18.28
CA GLU A 46 -10.58 9.07 -17.96
C GLU A 46 -9.58 8.40 -17.03
N TYR A 47 -8.28 8.63 -17.25
CA TYR A 47 -7.24 8.15 -16.35
C TYR A 47 -7.36 8.77 -14.95
N GLY A 48 -7.83 10.03 -14.86
CA GLY A 48 -8.17 10.70 -13.61
C GLY A 48 -9.29 9.98 -12.85
N VAL A 49 -10.41 9.70 -13.53
CA VAL A 49 -11.52 8.92 -12.97
C VAL A 49 -11.04 7.55 -12.48
N LEU A 50 -10.29 6.83 -13.33
CA LEU A 50 -9.70 5.54 -12.95
C LEU A 50 -8.82 5.64 -11.71
N SER A 51 -7.98 6.68 -11.62
CA SER A 51 -7.08 6.89 -10.48
C SER A 51 -7.85 7.13 -9.18
N VAL A 52 -8.93 7.91 -9.22
CA VAL A 52 -9.79 8.16 -8.06
C VAL A 52 -10.50 6.88 -7.63
N LEU A 53 -11.15 6.16 -8.55
CA LEU A 53 -11.89 4.94 -8.24
C LEU A 53 -10.98 3.81 -7.72
N LEU A 54 -9.79 3.63 -8.31
CA LEU A 54 -8.79 2.70 -7.77
C LEU A 54 -8.25 3.18 -6.41
N GLY A 55 -8.09 4.48 -6.22
CA GLY A 55 -7.73 5.08 -4.94
C GLY A 55 -8.74 4.75 -3.84
N ILE A 56 -10.05 4.91 -4.14
CA ILE A 56 -11.15 4.54 -3.24
C ILE A 56 -11.09 3.04 -2.92
N SER A 57 -10.96 2.19 -3.95
CA SER A 57 -10.86 0.73 -3.75
C SER A 57 -9.70 0.36 -2.83
N TYR A 58 -8.55 1.02 -2.99
CA TYR A 58 -7.36 0.77 -2.18
C TYR A 58 -7.54 1.19 -0.72
N VAL A 59 -8.09 2.38 -0.48
CA VAL A 59 -8.38 2.88 0.87
C VAL A 59 -9.39 1.98 1.56
N LEU A 60 -10.49 1.65 0.89
CA LEU A 60 -11.51 0.78 1.44
C LEU A 60 -10.98 -0.62 1.74
N ALA A 61 -10.18 -1.21 0.84
CA ALA A 61 -9.57 -2.52 1.09
C ALA A 61 -8.64 -2.51 2.32
N ASN A 62 -7.90 -1.41 2.55
CA ASN A 62 -7.08 -1.26 3.74
C ASN A 62 -7.92 -1.07 5.01
N ILE A 63 -9.00 -0.29 4.95
CA ILE A 63 -9.93 -0.11 6.09
C ILE A 63 -10.62 -1.43 6.42
N LEU A 64 -11.06 -2.17 5.41
CA LEU A 64 -11.76 -3.45 5.57
C LEU A 64 -10.81 -4.61 5.92
N ASP A 65 -9.49 -4.38 5.94
CA ASP A 65 -8.55 -5.31 6.58
C ASP A 65 -8.82 -5.46 8.09
N PHE A 66 -9.30 -4.42 8.74
CA PHE A 66 -9.70 -4.42 10.16
C PHE A 66 -8.63 -5.00 11.10
N GLY A 67 -7.35 -4.83 10.77
CA GLY A 67 -6.21 -5.33 11.55
C GLY A 67 -5.96 -6.85 11.43
N THR A 68 -6.66 -7.53 10.53
CA THR A 68 -6.52 -8.97 10.32
C THR A 68 -5.13 -9.34 9.81
N THR A 69 -4.54 -8.51 8.95
CA THR A 69 -3.16 -8.67 8.48
C THR A 69 -2.18 -8.72 9.66
N ALA A 70 -2.26 -7.78 10.59
CA ALA A 70 -1.39 -7.76 11.76
C ALA A 70 -1.59 -8.99 12.65
N SER A 71 -2.84 -9.45 12.82
CA SER A 71 -3.15 -10.67 13.55
C SER A 71 -2.58 -11.91 12.87
N ILE A 72 -2.72 -12.04 11.55
CA ILE A 72 -2.15 -13.15 10.77
C ILE A 72 -0.63 -13.22 10.94
N TYR A 73 0.08 -12.11 10.76
CA TYR A 73 1.55 -12.08 10.89
C TYR A 73 2.03 -12.33 12.32
N SER A 74 1.24 -11.96 13.34
CA SER A 74 1.61 -12.15 14.75
C SER A 74 1.39 -13.58 15.23
N TYR A 75 0.31 -14.22 14.83
CA TYR A 75 -0.09 -15.51 15.42
C TYR A 75 0.14 -16.71 14.51
N LEU A 76 -0.10 -16.60 13.20
CA LEU A 76 -0.04 -17.73 12.28
C LEU A 76 1.35 -18.40 12.21
N PRO A 77 2.49 -17.69 12.15
CA PRO A 77 3.82 -18.32 12.14
C PRO A 77 4.07 -19.18 13.37
N VAL A 78 3.70 -18.68 14.55
CA VAL A 78 3.86 -19.39 15.83
C VAL A 78 2.96 -20.63 15.89
N MET A 79 1.72 -20.51 15.40
CA MET A 79 0.78 -21.64 15.34
C MET A 79 1.28 -22.75 14.40
N ILE A 80 1.89 -22.38 13.26
CA ILE A 80 2.47 -23.34 12.31
C ILE A 80 3.68 -24.03 12.93
N GLU A 81 4.59 -23.28 13.55
CA GLU A 81 5.80 -23.81 14.20
C GLU A 81 5.45 -24.81 15.31
N LYS A 82 4.48 -24.46 16.16
CA LYS A 82 3.98 -25.33 17.24
C LYS A 82 3.02 -26.41 16.77
N LYS A 83 2.74 -26.55 15.46
CA LYS A 83 1.77 -27.50 14.88
C LYS A 83 0.40 -27.45 15.58
N HIS A 84 -0.07 -26.23 15.90
CA HIS A 84 -1.29 -26.02 16.67
C HIS A 84 -2.52 -26.56 15.93
N LYS A 85 -3.40 -27.32 16.63
CA LYS A 85 -4.59 -27.95 16.03
C LYS A 85 -5.60 -26.94 15.47
N ASN A 86 -5.62 -25.70 15.99
CA ASN A 86 -6.63 -24.69 15.66
C ASN A 86 -6.24 -23.78 14.48
N ILE A 87 -5.19 -24.07 13.70
CA ILE A 87 -4.74 -23.22 12.57
C ILE A 87 -5.90 -22.92 11.61
N TYR A 88 -6.67 -23.94 11.22
CA TYR A 88 -7.78 -23.78 10.29
C TYR A 88 -8.95 -23.01 10.91
N ILE A 89 -9.20 -23.19 12.22
CA ILE A 89 -10.22 -22.45 12.98
C ILE A 89 -9.83 -20.96 13.02
N PHE A 90 -8.57 -20.67 13.34
CA PHE A 90 -8.04 -19.31 13.35
C PHE A 90 -8.18 -18.62 11.99
N LEU A 91 -7.72 -19.26 10.91
CA LEU A 91 -7.83 -18.72 9.55
C LEU A 91 -9.30 -18.52 9.15
N LYS A 92 -10.18 -19.49 9.41
CA LYS A 92 -11.61 -19.37 9.11
C LYS A 92 -12.26 -18.24 9.90
N THR A 93 -11.96 -18.14 11.18
CA THR A 93 -12.53 -17.12 12.06
C THR A 93 -12.17 -15.71 11.57
N ILE A 94 -10.88 -15.43 11.32
CA ILE A 94 -10.43 -14.14 10.81
C ILE A 94 -11.08 -13.83 9.46
N PHE A 95 -11.06 -14.78 8.52
CA PHE A 95 -11.67 -14.61 7.20
C PHE A 95 -13.17 -14.30 7.30
N SER A 96 -13.91 -15.00 8.16
CA SER A 96 -15.35 -14.83 8.33
C SER A 96 -15.70 -13.47 8.91
N TYR A 97 -14.97 -13.02 9.95
CA TYR A 97 -15.20 -11.69 10.54
C TYR A 97 -14.84 -10.57 9.55
N GLN A 98 -13.69 -10.68 8.87
CA GLN A 98 -13.27 -9.70 7.86
C GLN A 98 -14.30 -9.63 6.71
N THR A 99 -14.73 -10.79 6.19
CA THR A 99 -15.71 -10.88 5.12
C THR A 99 -17.07 -10.33 5.56
N GLY A 100 -17.54 -10.71 6.75
CA GLY A 100 -18.82 -10.24 7.28
C GLY A 100 -18.83 -8.71 7.42
N PHE A 101 -17.80 -8.13 8.02
CA PHE A 101 -17.65 -6.68 8.12
C PHE A 101 -17.56 -6.01 6.73
N SER A 102 -16.79 -6.60 5.82
CA SER A 102 -16.65 -6.09 4.45
C SER A 102 -17.98 -6.12 3.70
N VAL A 103 -18.74 -7.20 3.79
CA VAL A 103 -20.05 -7.32 3.12
C VAL A 103 -21.02 -6.24 3.61
N ILE A 104 -21.08 -5.98 4.92
CA ILE A 104 -21.94 -4.93 5.47
C ILE A 104 -21.56 -3.57 4.87
N ILE A 105 -20.30 -3.20 4.90
CA ILE A 105 -19.83 -1.90 4.37
C ILE A 105 -20.05 -1.81 2.86
N ILE A 106 -19.77 -2.87 2.12
CA ILE A 106 -19.97 -2.90 0.66
C ILE A 106 -21.44 -2.79 0.30
N THR A 107 -22.33 -3.43 1.05
CA THR A 107 -23.79 -3.30 0.84
C THR A 107 -24.24 -1.85 1.05
N LEU A 108 -23.75 -1.19 2.11
CA LEU A 108 -24.02 0.24 2.32
C LEU A 108 -23.46 1.09 1.17
N LEU A 109 -22.24 0.80 0.71
CA LEU A 109 -21.64 1.53 -0.41
C LEU A 109 -22.38 1.32 -1.73
N LEU A 110 -22.90 0.13 -2.02
CA LEU A 110 -23.70 -0.11 -3.21
C LEU A 110 -24.95 0.78 -3.25
N ILE A 111 -25.51 1.11 -2.08
CA ILE A 111 -26.68 2.00 -1.98
C ILE A 111 -26.25 3.47 -2.10
N PHE A 112 -25.21 3.86 -1.37
CA PHE A 112 -24.85 5.27 -1.18
C PHE A 112 -23.74 5.79 -2.08
N PHE A 113 -22.97 4.93 -2.75
CA PHE A 113 -21.80 5.36 -3.49
C PHE A 113 -22.12 6.31 -4.67
N PRO A 114 -23.17 6.08 -5.48
CA PRO A 114 -23.53 7.06 -6.52
C PRO A 114 -23.85 8.46 -5.94
N TYR A 115 -24.46 8.50 -4.75
CA TYR A 115 -24.74 9.74 -4.05
C TYR A 115 -23.46 10.39 -3.50
N LEU A 116 -22.58 9.59 -2.90
CA LEU A 116 -21.26 10.05 -2.43
C LEU A 116 -20.38 10.55 -3.57
N ASP A 117 -20.43 9.87 -4.72
CA ASP A 117 -19.69 10.34 -5.91
C ASP A 117 -20.19 11.70 -6.37
N LYS A 118 -21.49 11.90 -6.47
CA LYS A 118 -22.09 13.16 -6.89
C LYS A 118 -21.74 14.32 -5.96
N ILE A 119 -21.65 14.09 -4.66
CA ILE A 119 -21.41 15.15 -3.67
C ILE A 119 -19.92 15.39 -3.43
N PHE A 120 -19.15 14.31 -3.30
CA PHE A 120 -17.76 14.39 -2.79
C PHE A 120 -16.72 14.06 -3.86
N PHE A 121 -16.79 12.89 -4.51
CA PHE A 121 -15.72 12.52 -5.44
C PHE A 121 -15.85 13.20 -6.81
N LYS A 122 -17.08 13.47 -7.25
CA LYS A 122 -17.41 14.19 -8.50
C LYS A 122 -16.67 13.63 -9.73
N THR A 123 -16.58 12.30 -9.80
CA THR A 123 -15.90 11.64 -10.92
C THR A 123 -16.76 11.65 -12.19
N ASP A 124 -18.08 11.90 -12.05
CA ASP A 124 -19.07 11.77 -13.12
C ASP A 124 -19.01 10.39 -13.83
N ALA A 125 -18.60 9.37 -13.08
CA ALA A 125 -18.57 8.02 -13.58
C ALA A 125 -19.99 7.44 -13.66
N PRO A 126 -20.30 6.65 -14.69
CA PRO A 126 -21.58 5.97 -14.75
C PRO A 126 -21.75 5.01 -13.58
N SER A 127 -22.98 4.86 -13.09
CA SER A 127 -23.27 4.09 -11.85
C SER A 127 -22.72 2.65 -11.88
N TRP A 128 -22.68 2.01 -13.04
CA TRP A 128 -22.13 0.67 -13.16
C TRP A 128 -20.62 0.60 -12.85
N GLU A 129 -19.85 1.63 -13.19
CA GLU A 129 -18.42 1.72 -12.84
C GLU A 129 -18.22 1.87 -11.32
N LEU A 130 -19.10 2.63 -10.66
CA LEU A 130 -19.13 2.78 -9.21
C LEU A 130 -19.45 1.43 -8.52
N TYR A 131 -20.43 0.69 -9.07
CA TYR A 131 -20.77 -0.64 -8.54
C TYR A 131 -19.64 -1.64 -8.74
N VAL A 132 -19.01 -1.68 -9.91
CA VAL A 132 -17.85 -2.54 -10.17
C VAL A 132 -16.69 -2.18 -9.23
N THR A 133 -16.46 -0.87 -8.98
CA THR A 133 -15.47 -0.39 -8.03
C THR A 133 -15.77 -0.92 -6.63
N THR A 134 -17.00 -0.82 -6.17
CA THR A 134 -17.44 -1.30 -4.86
C THR A 134 -17.25 -2.81 -4.70
N PHE A 135 -17.66 -3.59 -5.70
CA PHE A 135 -17.43 -5.04 -5.70
C PHE A 135 -15.96 -5.41 -5.73
N SER A 136 -15.13 -4.66 -6.44
CA SER A 136 -13.69 -4.90 -6.53
C SER A 136 -13.00 -4.85 -5.16
N VAL A 137 -13.50 -4.01 -4.24
CA VAL A 137 -12.99 -3.90 -2.88
C VAL A 137 -13.04 -5.25 -2.15
N LEU A 138 -14.15 -5.99 -2.26
CA LEU A 138 -14.30 -7.31 -1.62
C LEU A 138 -13.25 -8.30 -2.11
N PHE A 139 -13.04 -8.32 -3.43
CA PHE A 139 -12.04 -9.22 -4.03
C PHE A 139 -10.62 -8.84 -3.66
N PHE A 140 -10.31 -7.54 -3.56
CA PHE A 140 -9.02 -7.07 -3.05
C PHE A 140 -8.79 -7.47 -1.58
N VAL A 141 -9.79 -7.30 -0.73
CA VAL A 141 -9.74 -7.72 0.68
C VAL A 141 -9.42 -9.22 0.79
N TRP A 142 -10.14 -10.05 0.04
CA TRP A 142 -9.90 -11.49 0.03
C TRP A 142 -8.52 -11.86 -0.52
N GLN A 143 -8.09 -11.21 -1.61
CA GLN A 143 -6.76 -11.44 -2.19
C GLN A 143 -5.66 -11.07 -1.19
N ASN A 144 -5.76 -9.91 -0.54
CA ASN A 144 -4.82 -9.46 0.48
C ASN A 144 -4.77 -10.45 1.65
N TYR A 145 -5.92 -10.91 2.12
CA TYR A 145 -5.99 -11.95 3.16
C TYR A 145 -5.19 -13.21 2.76
N ALA A 146 -5.42 -13.73 1.56
CA ALA A 146 -4.77 -14.94 1.09
C ALA A 146 -3.25 -14.74 0.89
N ILE A 147 -2.82 -13.61 0.32
CA ILE A 147 -1.40 -13.24 0.20
C ILE A 147 -0.73 -13.15 1.58
N ASN A 148 -1.37 -12.51 2.54
CA ASN A 148 -0.85 -12.35 3.89
C ASN A 148 -0.75 -13.68 4.62
N ALA A 149 -1.75 -14.57 4.46
CA ALA A 149 -1.70 -15.92 5.02
C ALA A 149 -0.56 -16.76 4.42
N LEU A 150 -0.35 -16.72 3.09
CA LEU A 150 0.78 -17.38 2.43
C LEU A 150 2.13 -16.84 2.90
N ASN A 151 2.27 -15.53 3.00
CA ASN A 151 3.51 -14.89 3.44
C ASN A 151 3.83 -15.21 4.91
N ALA A 152 2.83 -15.17 5.80
CA ALA A 152 2.97 -15.57 7.19
C ALA A 152 3.33 -17.07 7.34
N ALA A 153 2.84 -17.92 6.42
CA ALA A 153 3.22 -19.32 6.32
C ALA A 153 4.60 -19.53 5.63
N LYS A 154 5.36 -18.46 5.35
CA LYS A 154 6.66 -18.49 4.65
C LYS A 154 6.58 -19.06 3.21
N GLN A 155 5.40 -19.03 2.59
CA GLN A 155 5.19 -19.48 1.21
C GLN A 155 5.32 -18.33 0.20
N PHE A 156 6.36 -17.51 0.35
CA PHE A 156 6.60 -16.30 -0.45
C PHE A 156 6.63 -16.56 -1.95
N PHE A 157 7.25 -17.65 -2.37
CA PHE A 157 7.30 -18.01 -3.79
C PHE A 157 5.90 -18.16 -4.38
N LYS A 158 4.99 -18.86 -3.69
CA LYS A 158 3.63 -19.11 -4.19
C LYS A 158 2.79 -17.84 -4.20
N ALA A 159 2.87 -17.03 -3.13
CA ALA A 159 2.20 -15.74 -3.06
C ALA A 159 2.57 -14.86 -4.26
N ASN A 160 3.88 -14.73 -4.53
CA ASN A 160 4.38 -13.94 -5.65
C ASN A 160 4.06 -14.57 -7.01
N LEU A 161 4.18 -15.89 -7.15
CA LEU A 161 3.88 -16.58 -8.41
C LEU A 161 2.42 -16.37 -8.83
N TYR A 162 1.46 -16.59 -7.93
CA TYR A 162 0.05 -16.43 -8.25
C TYR A 162 -0.32 -14.97 -8.51
N LEU A 163 0.28 -14.04 -7.75
CA LEU A 163 0.08 -12.61 -7.98
C LEU A 163 0.59 -12.19 -9.35
N ASN A 164 1.80 -12.60 -9.72
CA ASN A 164 2.40 -12.24 -11.01
C ASN A 164 1.70 -12.93 -12.20
N LEU A 165 1.27 -14.19 -12.05
CA LEU A 165 0.43 -14.85 -13.06
C LEU A 165 -0.91 -14.15 -13.22
N SER A 166 -1.56 -13.75 -12.13
CA SER A 166 -2.77 -12.92 -12.18
C SER A 166 -2.51 -11.60 -12.91
N ASN A 167 -1.38 -10.93 -12.67
CA ASN A 167 -1.00 -9.71 -13.37
C ASN A 167 -0.77 -9.95 -14.88
N LEU A 168 -0.12 -11.05 -15.24
CA LEU A 168 0.08 -11.43 -16.63
C LEU A 168 -1.27 -11.64 -17.35
N ILE A 169 -2.19 -12.36 -16.73
CA ILE A 169 -3.52 -12.62 -17.31
C ILE A 169 -4.31 -11.31 -17.46
N LYS A 170 -4.29 -10.43 -16.45
CA LYS A 170 -4.88 -9.08 -16.56
C LYS A 170 -4.30 -8.32 -17.76
N THR A 171 -2.99 -8.40 -17.95
CA THR A 171 -2.28 -7.76 -19.07
C THR A 171 -2.80 -8.28 -20.40
N VAL A 172 -2.86 -9.60 -20.55
CA VAL A 172 -3.34 -10.25 -21.78
C VAL A 172 -4.79 -9.86 -22.08
N ILE A 173 -5.66 -9.82 -21.06
CA ILE A 173 -7.06 -9.43 -21.21
C ILE A 173 -7.16 -7.98 -21.69
N ILE A 174 -6.46 -7.03 -21.06
CA ILE A 174 -6.53 -5.62 -21.46
C ILE A 174 -5.99 -5.44 -22.89
N ILE A 175 -4.86 -6.06 -23.23
CA ILE A 175 -4.31 -5.99 -24.59
C ILE A 175 -5.32 -6.58 -25.60
N GLY A 176 -5.96 -7.71 -25.25
CA GLY A 176 -6.98 -8.33 -26.10
C GLY A 176 -8.24 -7.48 -26.29
N LEU A 177 -8.56 -6.58 -25.37
CA LEU A 177 -9.71 -5.66 -25.49
C LEU A 177 -9.40 -4.42 -26.34
N ILE A 178 -8.14 -4.08 -26.61
CA ILE A 178 -7.76 -2.88 -27.37
C ILE A 178 -8.33 -2.90 -28.81
N PRO A 179 -8.18 -3.98 -29.60
CA PRO A 179 -8.71 -4.01 -30.97
C PRO A 179 -10.21 -3.80 -31.05
N PHE A 180 -10.95 -4.21 -30.01
CA PHE A 180 -12.40 -4.06 -29.94
C PHE A 180 -12.85 -2.70 -29.40
N LYS A 181 -11.91 -1.78 -29.10
CA LYS A 181 -12.19 -0.47 -28.47
C LYS A 181 -13.00 -0.61 -27.15
N ALA A 182 -12.87 -1.74 -26.46
CA ALA A 182 -13.63 -2.08 -25.27
C ALA A 182 -12.91 -1.70 -23.97
N VAL A 183 -11.76 -1.03 -24.07
CA VAL A 183 -10.99 -0.56 -22.90
C VAL A 183 -11.55 0.76 -22.43
N ASN A 184 -12.22 0.75 -21.29
CA ASN A 184 -12.74 1.92 -20.57
C ASN A 184 -12.48 1.78 -19.06
N VAL A 185 -12.82 2.78 -18.27
CA VAL A 185 -12.59 2.81 -16.83
C VAL A 185 -13.16 1.55 -16.14
N GLY A 186 -14.41 1.23 -16.43
CA GLY A 186 -15.10 0.09 -15.81
C GLY A 186 -14.50 -1.26 -16.19
N THR A 187 -14.12 -1.48 -17.47
CA THR A 187 -13.49 -2.74 -17.89
C THR A 187 -12.11 -2.91 -17.27
N ILE A 188 -11.37 -1.82 -17.04
CA ILE A 188 -10.09 -1.86 -16.33
C ILE A 188 -10.32 -2.22 -14.86
N ILE A 189 -11.25 -1.55 -14.17
CA ILE A 189 -11.55 -1.84 -12.76
C ILE A 189 -12.05 -3.28 -12.62
N PHE A 190 -12.91 -3.75 -13.51
CA PHE A 190 -13.39 -5.13 -13.51
C PHE A 190 -12.23 -6.12 -13.66
N THR A 191 -11.35 -5.88 -14.64
CA THR A 191 -10.20 -6.76 -14.90
C THR A 191 -9.22 -6.77 -13.74
N PHE A 192 -8.91 -5.60 -13.17
CA PHE A 192 -7.94 -5.49 -12.06
C PHE A 192 -8.53 -5.90 -10.72
N GLY A 193 -9.75 -5.47 -10.45
CA GLY A 193 -10.37 -5.60 -9.14
C GLY A 193 -11.15 -6.88 -8.93
N ILE A 194 -11.65 -7.52 -9.99
CA ILE A 194 -12.45 -8.73 -9.90
C ILE A 194 -11.76 -9.91 -10.59
N LEU A 195 -11.49 -9.83 -11.89
CA LEU A 195 -10.89 -10.95 -12.62
C LEU A 195 -9.51 -11.33 -12.11
N GLY A 196 -8.66 -10.34 -11.85
CA GLY A 196 -7.33 -10.60 -11.32
C GLY A 196 -7.33 -11.37 -10.00
N PRO A 197 -8.01 -10.90 -8.97
CA PRO A 197 -8.20 -11.67 -7.73
C PRO A 197 -8.84 -13.04 -7.94
N LEU A 198 -9.84 -13.16 -8.81
CA LEU A 198 -10.44 -14.46 -9.13
C LEU A 198 -9.43 -15.44 -9.71
N VAL A 199 -8.60 -15.02 -10.66
CA VAL A 199 -7.51 -15.84 -11.21
C VAL A 199 -6.55 -16.28 -10.10
N PHE A 200 -6.16 -15.36 -9.22
CA PHE A 200 -5.32 -15.68 -8.06
C PHE A 200 -5.95 -16.78 -7.20
N PHE A 201 -7.25 -16.67 -6.89
CA PHE A 201 -7.96 -17.68 -6.10
C PHE A 201 -8.11 -19.01 -6.82
N LEU A 202 -8.35 -19.01 -8.13
CA LEU A 202 -8.42 -20.24 -8.91
C LEU A 202 -7.09 -21.00 -8.86
N LEU A 203 -5.97 -20.31 -9.08
CA LEU A 203 -4.62 -20.90 -8.98
C LEU A 203 -4.36 -21.48 -7.59
N LEU A 204 -4.69 -20.71 -6.54
CA LEU A 204 -4.54 -21.15 -5.16
C LEU A 204 -5.45 -22.35 -4.83
N PHE A 205 -6.70 -22.33 -5.30
CA PHE A 205 -7.67 -23.41 -5.08
C PHE A 205 -7.20 -24.72 -5.74
N PHE A 206 -6.80 -24.70 -7.00
CA PHE A 206 -6.37 -25.91 -7.70
C PHE A 206 -5.14 -26.56 -7.03
N GLU A 207 -4.19 -25.76 -6.56
CA GLU A 207 -3.01 -26.30 -5.86
C GLU A 207 -3.29 -26.74 -4.42
N LYS A 208 -4.16 -26.04 -3.69
CA LYS A 208 -4.36 -26.20 -2.24
C LYS A 208 -5.79 -26.61 -1.87
N LYS A 209 -6.49 -27.26 -2.79
CA LYS A 209 -7.90 -27.68 -2.61
C LYS A 209 -8.18 -28.30 -1.24
N HIS A 210 -7.32 -29.21 -0.78
CA HIS A 210 -7.49 -29.88 0.51
C HIS A 210 -7.37 -28.95 1.73
N ILE A 211 -6.51 -27.92 1.67
CA ILE A 211 -6.36 -26.89 2.71
C ILE A 211 -7.59 -25.98 2.71
N PHE A 212 -8.01 -25.53 1.52
CA PHE A 212 -9.22 -24.72 1.35
C PHE A 212 -10.45 -25.43 1.94
N LEU A 213 -10.65 -26.70 1.63
CA LEU A 213 -11.77 -27.46 2.16
C LEU A 213 -11.71 -27.61 3.70
N LYS A 214 -10.51 -27.77 4.27
CA LYS A 214 -10.33 -27.79 5.73
C LYS A 214 -10.67 -26.43 6.37
N ILE A 215 -10.26 -25.32 5.76
CA ILE A 215 -10.60 -23.98 6.25
C ILE A 215 -12.11 -23.74 6.15
N ILE A 216 -12.74 -24.08 5.01
CA ILE A 216 -14.19 -23.88 4.82
C ILE A 216 -15.01 -24.67 5.85
N LYS A 217 -14.63 -25.92 6.12
CA LYS A 217 -15.31 -26.80 7.07
C LYS A 217 -15.03 -26.50 8.55
N ALA A 218 -13.99 -25.70 8.85
CA ALA A 218 -13.66 -25.33 10.22
C ALA A 218 -14.74 -24.46 10.85
N PRO A 219 -15.04 -24.61 12.15
CA PRO A 219 -15.98 -23.74 12.86
C PRO A 219 -15.39 -22.32 13.03
N VAL A 220 -16.30 -21.33 13.18
CA VAL A 220 -15.93 -19.97 13.54
C VAL A 220 -15.97 -19.86 15.07
N VAL A 221 -14.85 -19.49 15.69
CA VAL A 221 -14.72 -19.43 17.15
C VAL A 221 -14.27 -18.03 17.58
N LYS A 222 -15.11 -17.31 18.30
CA LYS A 222 -14.87 -15.90 18.68
C LYS A 222 -13.55 -15.69 19.44
N SER A 223 -13.13 -16.63 20.29
CA SER A 223 -11.87 -16.54 21.04
C SER A 223 -10.63 -16.57 20.17
N GLU A 224 -10.71 -17.09 18.94
CA GLU A 224 -9.61 -17.08 17.97
C GLU A 224 -9.53 -15.76 17.16
N PHE A 225 -10.48 -14.84 17.35
CA PHE A 225 -10.43 -13.51 16.77
C PHE A 225 -9.55 -12.59 17.63
N ARG A 226 -8.25 -12.66 17.40
CA ARG A 226 -7.21 -12.04 18.24
C ARG A 226 -6.77 -10.70 17.67
N LEU A 227 -7.58 -9.67 17.83
CA LEU A 227 -7.18 -8.31 17.37
C LEU A 227 -6.29 -7.57 18.40
N GLY A 228 -6.60 -7.71 19.71
CA GLY A 228 -5.79 -7.22 20.82
C GLY A 228 -5.03 -5.90 20.56
N TYR A 229 -3.73 -5.92 20.83
CA TYR A 229 -2.86 -4.74 20.67
C TYR A 229 -2.66 -4.27 19.21
N THR A 230 -2.96 -5.13 18.23
CA THR A 230 -2.80 -4.80 16.81
C THR A 230 -3.78 -3.73 16.34
N LEU A 231 -4.91 -3.56 17.06
CA LEU A 231 -5.94 -2.59 16.71
C LEU A 231 -5.44 -1.14 16.77
N THR A 232 -4.64 -0.78 17.77
CA THR A 232 -4.08 0.59 17.88
C THR A 232 -3.16 0.90 16.70
N PHE A 233 -2.30 -0.05 16.32
CA PHE A 233 -1.43 0.13 15.16
C PHE A 233 -2.22 0.16 13.86
N PHE A 234 -3.25 -0.68 13.74
CA PHE A 234 -4.17 -0.65 12.59
C PHE A 234 -4.82 0.74 12.44
N ILE A 235 -5.43 1.28 13.51
CA ILE A 235 -6.05 2.61 13.47
C ILE A 235 -5.02 3.67 13.08
N ALA A 236 -3.82 3.62 13.65
CA ALA A 236 -2.74 4.54 13.30
C ALA A 236 -2.38 4.49 11.80
N SER A 237 -2.32 3.28 11.23
CA SER A 237 -2.00 3.11 9.81
C SER A 237 -3.10 3.62 8.88
N GLN A 238 -4.37 3.61 9.31
CA GLN A 238 -5.47 4.11 8.48
C GLN A 238 -5.41 5.62 8.24
N PHE A 239 -5.03 6.41 9.25
CA PHE A 239 -4.86 7.86 9.05
C PHE A 239 -3.76 8.16 8.01
N PHE A 240 -2.68 7.40 8.01
CA PHE A 240 -1.63 7.56 7.00
C PHE A 240 -2.10 7.13 5.60
N ASN A 241 -2.78 5.98 5.49
CA ASN A 241 -3.32 5.49 4.22
C ASN A 241 -4.35 6.47 3.63
N LEU A 242 -5.20 7.05 4.48
CA LEU A 242 -6.14 8.10 4.08
C LEU A 242 -5.39 9.37 3.63
N ALA A 243 -4.39 9.81 4.37
CA ALA A 243 -3.60 10.99 4.02
C ALA A 243 -2.98 10.88 2.62
N LEU A 244 -2.43 9.69 2.27
CA LEU A 244 -1.83 9.42 0.95
C LEU A 244 -2.82 9.39 -0.23
N ARG A 245 -4.10 9.56 0.02
CA ARG A 245 -5.15 9.57 -1.03
C ARG A 245 -6.10 10.75 -0.92
N MET A 246 -6.10 11.43 0.21
CA MET A 246 -6.99 12.57 0.46
C MET A 246 -6.74 13.72 -0.51
N ASP A 247 -5.48 13.92 -0.90
CA ASP A 247 -5.07 14.87 -1.92
C ASP A 247 -5.77 14.63 -3.27
N LEU A 248 -5.74 13.38 -3.75
CA LEU A 248 -6.40 12.98 -4.99
C LEU A 248 -7.93 13.09 -4.89
N PHE A 249 -8.52 12.73 -3.76
CA PHE A 249 -9.96 12.83 -3.54
C PHE A 249 -10.43 14.28 -3.51
N LEU A 250 -9.68 15.16 -2.85
CA LEU A 250 -9.98 16.59 -2.83
C LEU A 250 -9.74 17.26 -4.18
N LEU A 251 -8.73 16.81 -4.95
CA LEU A 251 -8.58 17.26 -6.34
C LEU A 251 -9.81 16.88 -7.18
N SER A 252 -10.32 15.66 -7.03
CA SER A 252 -11.55 15.24 -7.71
C SER A 252 -12.75 16.08 -7.26
N TYR A 253 -12.87 16.36 -5.97
CA TYR A 253 -13.93 17.20 -5.42
C TYR A 253 -13.97 18.63 -6.03
N PHE A 254 -12.79 19.26 -6.17
CA PHE A 254 -12.72 20.64 -6.65
C PHE A 254 -12.63 20.79 -8.17
N LEU A 255 -11.97 19.84 -8.85
CA LEU A 255 -11.70 19.92 -10.29
C LEU A 255 -12.66 19.05 -11.12
N SER A 256 -13.47 18.22 -10.47
CA SER A 256 -14.37 17.26 -11.11
C SER A 256 -13.61 16.39 -12.15
N ARG A 257 -14.19 16.14 -13.33
CA ARG A 257 -13.62 15.29 -14.38
C ARG A 257 -12.49 15.96 -15.19
N SER A 258 -11.64 16.76 -14.56
CA SER A 258 -10.54 17.46 -15.23
C SER A 258 -9.40 16.52 -15.65
N PRO A 259 -8.74 16.77 -16.80
CA PRO A 259 -7.49 16.10 -17.17
C PRO A 259 -6.38 16.21 -16.11
N GLU A 260 -6.39 17.29 -15.34
CA GLU A 260 -5.41 17.56 -14.28
C GLU A 260 -5.39 16.45 -13.21
N ILE A 261 -6.55 15.85 -12.90
CA ILE A 261 -6.66 14.72 -11.98
C ILE A 261 -5.90 13.51 -12.53
N GLY A 262 -5.95 13.30 -13.85
CA GLY A 262 -5.22 12.25 -14.54
C GLY A 262 -3.71 12.45 -14.46
N TYR A 263 -3.23 13.67 -14.69
CA TYR A 263 -1.82 14.00 -14.55
C TYR A 263 -1.31 13.81 -13.12
N TYR A 264 -2.11 14.25 -12.16
CA TYR A 264 -1.80 14.08 -10.75
C TYR A 264 -1.83 12.59 -10.34
N GLY A 265 -2.85 11.86 -10.72
CA GLY A 265 -3.00 10.43 -10.42
C GLY A 265 -1.84 9.58 -10.95
N LEU A 266 -1.37 9.89 -12.18
CA LEU A 266 -0.18 9.26 -12.75
C LEU A 266 1.08 9.62 -11.96
N SER A 267 1.27 10.90 -11.64
CA SER A 267 2.39 11.37 -10.82
C SER A 267 2.40 10.69 -9.44
N GLN A 268 1.25 10.64 -8.76
CA GLN A 268 1.10 9.96 -7.48
C GLN A 268 1.46 8.47 -7.58
N LYS A 269 1.06 7.80 -8.66
CA LYS A 269 1.41 6.38 -8.88
C LYS A 269 2.91 6.16 -9.01
N ILE A 270 3.64 7.05 -9.70
CA ILE A 270 5.10 7.03 -9.81
C ILE A 270 5.72 7.17 -8.40
N ILE A 271 5.28 8.15 -7.62
CA ILE A 271 5.76 8.38 -6.24
C ILE A 271 5.50 7.17 -5.35
N LEU A 272 4.29 6.60 -5.38
CA LEU A 272 3.94 5.44 -4.56
C LEU A 272 4.74 4.19 -4.95
N THR A 273 5.16 4.07 -6.20
CA THR A 273 6.07 3.00 -6.66
C THR A 273 7.46 3.14 -6.01
N VAL A 274 7.99 4.35 -5.92
CA VAL A 274 9.25 4.60 -5.19
C VAL A 274 9.07 4.36 -3.68
N MET A 275 7.94 4.77 -3.11
CA MET A 275 7.62 4.51 -1.69
C MET A 275 7.63 3.01 -1.34
N ALA A 276 7.26 2.12 -2.27
CA ALA A 276 7.30 0.68 -2.02
C ALA A 276 8.72 0.17 -1.65
N SER A 277 9.77 0.85 -2.13
CA SER A 277 11.16 0.53 -1.77
C SER A 277 11.47 0.80 -0.28
N ILE A 278 10.81 1.82 0.30
CA ILE A 278 10.94 2.13 1.73
C ILE A 278 10.40 0.97 2.56
N GLY A 279 9.23 0.43 2.18
CA GLY A 279 8.63 -0.73 2.84
C GLY A 279 9.57 -1.94 2.85
N SER A 280 10.23 -2.23 1.72
CA SER A 280 11.21 -3.32 1.64
C SER A 280 12.42 -3.13 2.56
N ILE A 281 12.94 -1.90 2.64
CA ILE A 281 14.08 -1.57 3.52
C ILE A 281 13.66 -1.64 5.00
N THR A 282 12.50 -1.09 5.35
CA THR A 282 12.01 -1.09 6.73
C THR A 282 11.70 -2.50 7.23
N GLN A 283 11.25 -3.42 6.37
CA GLN A 283 11.08 -4.84 6.71
C GLN A 283 12.41 -5.49 7.13
N VAL A 284 13.51 -5.14 6.48
CA VAL A 284 14.86 -5.66 6.82
C VAL A 284 15.39 -5.03 8.11
N LEU A 285 15.10 -3.76 8.34
CA LEU A 285 15.57 -3.03 9.54
C LEU A 285 14.77 -3.36 10.81
N SER A 286 13.47 -3.67 10.67
CA SER A 286 12.57 -3.90 11.81
C SER A 286 13.06 -4.89 12.85
N PRO A 287 13.62 -6.09 12.52
CA PRO A 287 14.13 -7.02 13.51
C PRO A 287 15.30 -6.46 14.32
N ASN A 288 16.13 -5.62 13.69
CA ASN A 288 17.27 -5.02 14.36
C ASN A 288 16.79 -4.01 15.42
N PHE A 289 15.76 -3.21 15.10
CA PHE A 289 15.16 -2.27 16.05
C PHE A 289 14.46 -2.97 17.21
N SER A 290 13.91 -4.16 17.02
CA SER A 290 13.22 -4.91 18.09
C SER A 290 14.18 -5.49 19.15
N ASN A 291 15.46 -5.64 18.82
CA ASN A 291 16.48 -6.24 19.69
C ASN A 291 17.33 -5.22 20.46
N ILE A 292 17.11 -3.92 20.27
CA ILE A 292 17.87 -2.83 20.92
C ILE A 292 17.60 -2.80 22.42
N LYS A 293 18.70 -2.72 23.21
CA LYS A 293 18.66 -2.64 24.67
C LYS A 293 19.40 -1.40 25.22
N THR A 294 20.36 -0.84 24.49
CA THR A 294 21.22 0.25 24.94
C THR A 294 21.14 1.48 24.04
N ARG A 295 21.53 2.65 24.58
CA ARG A 295 21.57 3.90 23.79
C ARG A 295 22.58 3.84 22.64
N GLU A 296 23.68 3.13 22.81
CA GLU A 296 24.68 2.99 21.75
C GLU A 296 24.16 2.16 20.59
N GLU A 297 23.43 1.08 20.88
CA GLU A 297 22.76 0.29 19.85
C GLU A 297 21.72 1.11 19.08
N VAL A 298 20.96 2.00 19.76
CA VAL A 298 20.04 2.93 19.08
C VAL A 298 20.80 3.80 18.08
N LYS A 299 21.89 4.48 18.52
CA LYS A 299 22.69 5.33 17.63
C LYS A 299 23.26 4.55 16.45
N HIS A 300 23.76 3.34 16.70
CA HIS A 300 24.29 2.47 15.65
C HIS A 300 23.23 2.08 14.63
N GLN A 301 22.04 1.65 15.06
CA GLN A 301 20.94 1.29 14.16
C GLN A 301 20.39 2.49 13.39
N PHE A 302 20.32 3.68 14.02
CA PHE A 302 19.94 4.90 13.31
C PHE A 302 20.95 5.25 12.22
N LYS A 303 22.26 5.12 12.48
CA LYS A 303 23.33 5.36 11.50
C LYS A 303 23.20 4.40 10.31
N ILE A 304 23.06 3.09 10.57
CA ILE A 304 22.89 2.08 9.52
C ILE A 304 21.60 2.35 8.72
N GLY A 305 20.49 2.53 9.42
CA GLY A 305 19.20 2.78 8.79
C GLY A 305 19.19 4.04 7.93
N PHE A 306 19.89 5.10 8.37
CA PHE A 306 20.04 6.33 7.61
C PHE A 306 20.69 6.07 6.24
N TYR A 307 21.80 5.33 6.19
CA TYR A 307 22.46 5.00 4.93
C TYR A 307 21.55 4.19 3.98
N TYR A 308 20.80 3.22 4.51
CA TYR A 308 19.85 2.46 3.69
C TYR A 308 18.69 3.32 3.17
N LEU A 309 18.17 4.24 3.98
CA LEU A 309 17.05 5.09 3.60
C LEU A 309 17.47 6.29 2.72
N LEU A 310 18.78 6.56 2.57
CA LEU A 310 19.28 7.44 1.52
C LEU A 310 19.02 6.89 0.11
N ILE A 311 18.84 5.57 -0.06
CA ILE A 311 18.55 4.98 -1.38
C ILE A 311 17.20 5.50 -1.92
N PRO A 312 16.05 5.32 -1.23
CA PRO A 312 14.79 5.89 -1.71
C PRO A 312 14.78 7.42 -1.71
N THR A 313 15.49 8.09 -0.79
CA THR A 313 15.70 9.55 -0.86
C THR A 313 16.40 9.95 -2.16
N GLY A 314 17.45 9.23 -2.55
CA GLY A 314 18.15 9.43 -3.80
C GLY A 314 17.26 9.18 -5.03
N LEU A 315 16.36 8.18 -4.97
CA LEU A 315 15.40 7.93 -6.05
C LEU A 315 14.41 9.10 -6.21
N PHE A 316 13.90 9.68 -5.11
CA PHE A 316 13.07 10.89 -5.20
C PHE A 316 13.84 12.08 -5.74
N PHE A 317 15.10 12.25 -5.32
CA PHE A 317 15.95 13.30 -5.86
C PHE A 317 16.25 13.11 -7.36
N LEU A 318 16.49 11.90 -7.81
CA LEU A 318 16.64 11.57 -9.23
C LEU A 318 15.36 11.86 -10.03
N LEU A 319 14.18 11.52 -9.49
CA LEU A 319 12.91 11.88 -10.12
C LEU A 319 12.74 13.39 -10.28
N PHE A 320 13.13 14.16 -9.25
CA PHE A 320 13.11 15.62 -9.32
C PHE A 320 14.03 16.15 -10.42
N LEU A 321 15.24 15.60 -10.57
CA LEU A 321 16.22 15.99 -11.59
C LEU A 321 15.89 15.46 -12.99
N THR A 322 14.98 14.49 -13.12
CA THR A 322 14.68 13.85 -14.40
C THR A 322 14.19 14.88 -15.43
N PRO A 323 14.83 14.99 -16.60
CA PRO A 323 14.42 15.92 -17.64
C PRO A 323 13.01 15.63 -18.17
N ASN A 324 12.28 16.64 -18.61
CA ASN A 324 10.90 16.48 -19.07
C ASN A 324 10.78 15.52 -20.26
N TRP A 325 11.79 15.49 -21.15
CA TRP A 325 11.78 14.62 -22.34
C TRP A 325 11.71 13.13 -21.95
N VAL A 326 12.27 12.73 -20.80
CA VAL A 326 12.16 11.36 -20.29
C VAL A 326 10.70 11.01 -20.01
N PHE A 327 9.94 11.93 -19.40
CA PHE A 327 8.51 11.72 -19.16
C PHE A 327 7.74 11.59 -20.48
N TYR A 328 8.07 12.38 -21.50
CA TYR A 328 7.41 12.31 -22.83
C TYR A 328 7.69 10.99 -23.53
N LEU A 329 8.90 10.46 -23.41
CA LEU A 329 9.26 9.16 -23.97
C LEU A 329 8.39 8.03 -23.38
N PHE A 330 8.14 8.07 -22.09
CA PHE A 330 7.38 7.03 -21.41
C PHE A 330 5.86 7.27 -21.43
N PHE A 331 5.40 8.51 -21.27
CA PHE A 331 4.00 8.81 -20.98
C PHE A 331 3.24 9.57 -22.07
N THR A 332 3.82 9.78 -23.24
CA THR A 332 3.25 10.51 -24.38
C THR A 332 3.00 12.02 -24.09
N GLU A 333 2.85 12.80 -25.15
CA GLU A 333 2.57 14.24 -25.04
C GLU A 333 1.26 14.59 -24.32
N LYS A 334 0.26 13.70 -24.42
CA LYS A 334 -1.03 13.88 -23.72
C LYS A 334 -0.87 14.05 -22.20
N PHE A 335 0.16 13.45 -21.61
CA PHE A 335 0.45 13.48 -20.20
C PHE A 335 1.68 14.36 -19.86
N ALA A 336 2.06 15.26 -20.73
CA ALA A 336 3.19 16.18 -20.53
C ALA A 336 3.19 16.91 -19.16
N PRO A 337 2.05 17.41 -18.63
CA PRO A 337 2.02 18.08 -17.33
C PRO A 337 2.41 17.19 -16.14
N THR A 338 2.33 15.86 -16.27
CA THR A 338 2.74 14.89 -15.25
C THR A 338 4.20 15.10 -14.82
N ALA A 339 5.08 15.54 -15.72
CA ALA A 339 6.49 15.78 -15.40
C ALA A 339 6.66 16.81 -14.28
N ALA A 340 6.02 17.98 -14.40
CA ALA A 340 6.10 19.04 -13.41
C ALA A 340 5.48 18.61 -12.06
N ILE A 341 4.34 17.94 -12.10
CA ILE A 341 3.64 17.44 -10.89
C ILE A 341 4.48 16.37 -10.19
N THR A 342 5.09 15.43 -10.94
CA THR A 342 5.96 14.40 -10.37
C THR A 342 7.17 15.01 -9.69
N LYS A 343 7.79 16.05 -10.29
CA LYS A 343 8.91 16.78 -9.67
C LYS A 343 8.49 17.44 -8.36
N ALA A 344 7.36 18.12 -8.34
CA ALA A 344 6.84 18.77 -7.13
C ALA A 344 6.54 17.76 -6.03
N LEU A 345 5.90 16.63 -6.36
CA LEU A 345 5.66 15.53 -5.42
C LEU A 345 6.96 14.89 -4.95
N SER A 346 7.95 14.71 -5.83
CA SER A 346 9.25 14.13 -5.45
C SER A 346 9.96 14.96 -4.38
N LEU A 347 9.90 16.29 -4.47
CA LEU A 347 10.41 17.18 -3.43
C LEU A 347 9.66 17.01 -2.11
N ALA A 348 8.33 16.91 -2.16
CA ALA A 348 7.50 16.71 -0.97
C ALA A 348 7.86 15.39 -0.24
N PHE A 349 8.14 14.34 -0.99
CA PHE A 349 8.49 13.03 -0.44
C PHE A 349 9.97 12.83 -0.12
N LEU A 350 10.84 13.81 -0.40
CA LEU A 350 12.28 13.68 -0.23
C LEU A 350 12.70 13.37 1.22
N ILE A 351 12.02 13.97 2.20
CA ILE A 351 12.31 13.81 3.63
C ILE A 351 11.64 12.55 4.20
N TYR A 352 10.55 12.09 3.61
CA TYR A 352 9.73 11.01 4.15
C TYR A 352 10.50 9.69 4.42
N PRO A 353 11.43 9.21 3.57
CA PRO A 353 12.18 7.98 3.85
C PRO A 353 12.91 8.05 5.19
N VAL A 354 13.58 9.16 5.49
CA VAL A 354 14.37 9.32 6.72
C VAL A 354 13.48 9.35 7.96
N LEU A 355 12.25 9.84 7.87
CA LEU A 355 11.28 9.83 8.97
C LEU A 355 10.83 8.42 9.37
N ASN A 356 11.11 7.41 8.56
CA ASN A 356 10.86 6.03 8.96
C ASN A 356 11.81 5.52 10.06
N LEU A 357 12.96 6.18 10.31
CA LEU A 357 13.83 5.78 11.41
C LEU A 357 13.19 6.01 12.79
N PRO A 358 12.73 7.24 13.12
CA PRO A 358 11.97 7.46 14.35
C PRO A 358 10.75 6.54 14.46
N LEU A 359 10.04 6.29 13.34
CA LEU A 359 8.89 5.40 13.30
C LEU A 359 9.26 3.97 13.69
N LEU A 360 10.31 3.40 13.10
CA LEU A 360 10.82 2.06 13.44
C LEU A 360 11.22 1.97 14.90
N TYR A 361 11.90 2.98 15.41
CA TYR A 361 12.32 3.04 16.81
C TYR A 361 11.11 3.07 17.76
N ILE A 362 10.14 3.93 17.53
CA ILE A 362 8.92 4.04 18.33
C ILE A 362 8.09 2.75 18.28
N LEU A 363 8.00 2.13 17.13
CA LEU A 363 7.19 0.93 16.93
C LEU A 363 7.82 -0.31 17.55
N TYR A 364 9.11 -0.54 17.28
CA TYR A 364 9.74 -1.82 17.61
C TYR A 364 10.58 -1.79 18.89
N THR A 365 11.24 -0.66 19.19
CA THR A 365 12.08 -0.52 20.39
C THR A 365 11.27 0.01 21.57
N ALA A 366 10.66 1.18 21.42
CA ALA A 366 9.89 1.81 22.49
C ALA A 366 8.51 1.14 22.70
N LYS A 367 7.97 0.48 21.68
CA LYS A 367 6.65 -0.19 21.68
C LYS A 367 5.50 0.75 22.09
N LYS A 368 5.54 1.99 21.62
CA LYS A 368 4.56 3.06 21.93
C LYS A 368 3.82 3.53 20.68
N PRO A 369 2.92 2.70 20.10
CA PRO A 369 2.23 3.02 18.85
C PRO A 369 1.34 4.27 18.92
N ILE A 370 1.02 4.76 20.12
CA ILE A 370 0.25 5.99 20.33
C ILE A 370 0.93 7.22 19.69
N HIS A 371 2.27 7.30 19.73
CA HIS A 371 3.00 8.40 19.11
C HIS A 371 2.90 8.36 17.57
N ILE A 372 2.82 7.15 17.00
CA ILE A 372 2.59 6.95 15.57
C ILE A 372 1.18 7.38 15.21
N LEU A 373 0.18 7.02 16.03
CA LEU A 373 -1.20 7.46 15.85
C LEU A 373 -1.30 8.99 15.84
N THR A 374 -0.67 9.66 16.81
CA THR A 374 -0.65 11.13 16.88
C THR A 374 -0.01 11.75 15.65
N SER A 375 1.17 11.24 15.23
CA SER A 375 1.87 11.73 14.03
C SER A 375 1.01 11.55 12.78
N ASN A 376 0.45 10.36 12.55
CA ASN A 376 -0.35 10.05 11.38
C ASN A 376 -1.66 10.85 11.35
N LEU A 377 -2.27 11.09 12.51
CA LEU A 377 -3.45 11.97 12.63
C LEU A 377 -3.11 13.42 12.23
N ILE A 378 -1.97 13.93 12.68
CA ILE A 378 -1.50 15.27 12.29
C ILE A 378 -1.24 15.33 10.79
N ILE A 379 -0.55 14.32 10.21
CA ILE A 379 -0.34 14.23 8.76
C ILE A 379 -1.69 14.26 8.04
N PHE A 380 -2.64 13.42 8.44
CA PHE A 380 -3.96 13.35 7.82
C PHE A 380 -4.72 14.68 7.90
N LEU A 381 -4.81 15.28 9.07
CA LEU A 381 -5.51 16.56 9.27
C LEU A 381 -4.84 17.68 8.47
N THR A 382 -3.50 17.74 8.45
CA THR A 382 -2.76 18.73 7.66
C THR A 382 -3.05 18.57 6.17
N VAL A 383 -3.06 17.32 5.65
CA VAL A 383 -3.38 17.05 4.24
C VAL A 383 -4.83 17.41 3.94
N ALA A 384 -5.78 16.97 4.77
CA ALA A 384 -7.21 17.21 4.54
C ALA A 384 -7.53 18.73 4.55
N ILE A 385 -7.11 19.44 5.59
CA ILE A 385 -7.38 20.86 5.76
C ILE A 385 -6.54 21.67 4.77
N GLY A 386 -5.25 21.40 4.66
CA GLY A 386 -4.35 22.12 3.78
C GLY A 386 -4.74 22.01 2.30
N CYS A 387 -5.05 20.80 1.81
CA CYS A 387 -5.50 20.61 0.44
C CYS A 387 -6.85 21.29 0.17
N TYR A 388 -7.78 21.28 1.16
CA TYR A 388 -9.07 21.95 1.03
C TYR A 388 -8.91 23.46 0.73
N PHE A 389 -7.92 24.14 1.34
CA PHE A 389 -7.67 25.55 1.12
C PHE A 389 -6.71 25.86 -0.03
N THR A 390 -5.81 24.95 -0.38
CA THR A 390 -4.78 25.22 -1.39
C THR A 390 -5.21 24.80 -2.80
N ILE A 391 -5.99 23.74 -2.96
CA ILE A 391 -6.44 23.28 -4.28
C ILE A 391 -7.24 24.33 -5.03
N PRO A 392 -8.22 25.06 -4.43
CA PRO A 392 -8.95 26.11 -5.15
C PRO A 392 -8.07 27.24 -5.68
N LYS A 393 -6.89 27.47 -5.07
CA LYS A 393 -5.96 28.56 -5.44
C LYS A 393 -4.85 28.09 -6.39
N SER A 394 -4.34 26.89 -6.21
CA SER A 394 -3.12 26.40 -6.85
C SER A 394 -3.33 25.10 -7.67
N GLY A 395 -4.58 24.61 -7.77
CA GLY A 395 -4.89 23.39 -8.49
C GLY A 395 -4.06 22.21 -8.03
N VAL A 396 -3.53 21.46 -8.98
CA VAL A 396 -2.71 20.25 -8.76
C VAL A 396 -1.36 20.48 -8.09
N PHE A 397 -0.91 21.74 -8.00
CA PHE A 397 0.33 22.09 -7.30
C PHE A 397 0.12 22.40 -5.82
N GLY A 398 -1.13 22.57 -5.35
CA GLY A 398 -1.44 22.73 -3.93
C GLY A 398 -1.01 21.55 -3.06
N PRO A 399 -1.45 20.32 -3.38
CA PRO A 399 -1.15 19.13 -2.59
C PRO A 399 0.34 18.85 -2.34
N PRO A 400 1.29 18.99 -3.29
CA PRO A 400 2.71 18.79 -3.01
C PRO A 400 3.24 19.64 -1.85
N TYR A 401 2.87 20.92 -1.77
CA TYR A 401 3.29 21.79 -0.66
C TYR A 401 2.70 21.35 0.68
N VAL A 402 1.42 20.96 0.65
CA VAL A 402 0.72 20.49 1.85
C VAL A 402 1.30 19.17 2.34
N LEU A 403 1.62 18.24 1.43
CA LEU A 403 2.27 16.97 1.77
C LEU A 403 3.65 17.20 2.40
N ALA A 404 4.47 18.09 1.84
CA ALA A 404 5.75 18.44 2.42
C ALA A 404 5.60 18.97 3.86
N LEU A 405 4.66 19.91 4.07
CA LEU A 405 4.34 20.44 5.40
C LEU A 405 3.84 19.35 6.35
N SER A 406 2.97 18.46 5.87
CA SER A 406 2.40 17.38 6.69
C SER A 406 3.47 16.41 7.16
N PHE A 407 4.39 16.00 6.28
CA PHE A 407 5.52 15.14 6.64
C PHE A 407 6.48 15.83 7.60
N PHE A 408 6.71 17.12 7.43
CA PHE A 408 7.52 17.89 8.37
C PHE A 408 6.89 17.90 9.75
N LEU A 409 5.60 18.26 9.88
CA LEU A 409 4.90 18.31 11.18
C LEU A 409 4.81 16.93 11.83
N GLY A 410 4.41 15.90 11.08
CA GLY A 410 4.37 14.53 11.58
C GLY A 410 5.76 14.02 11.98
N GLY A 411 6.79 14.39 11.21
CA GLY A 411 8.19 14.07 11.50
C GLY A 411 8.68 14.72 12.80
N VAL A 412 8.35 15.98 13.04
CA VAL A 412 8.68 16.66 14.30
C VAL A 412 8.07 15.93 15.50
N VAL A 413 6.81 15.50 15.40
CA VAL A 413 6.15 14.74 16.46
C VAL A 413 6.89 13.42 16.74
N LEU A 414 7.23 12.67 15.69
CA LEU A 414 7.97 11.41 15.83
C LEU A 414 9.38 11.63 16.39
N LEU A 415 10.07 12.70 15.99
CA LEU A 415 11.40 13.03 16.52
C LEU A 415 11.33 13.40 18.00
N ILE A 416 10.38 14.25 18.41
CA ILE A 416 10.18 14.60 19.82
C ILE A 416 9.89 13.35 20.65
N ALA A 417 8.95 12.51 20.19
CA ALA A 417 8.63 11.26 20.85
C ALA A 417 9.85 10.32 20.95
N SER A 418 10.64 10.22 19.88
CA SER A 418 11.85 9.41 19.86
C SER A 418 12.90 9.89 20.85
N ILE A 419 13.11 11.21 20.95
CA ILE A 419 14.03 11.80 21.92
C ILE A 419 13.55 11.55 23.36
N TYR A 420 12.24 11.68 23.60
CA TYR A 420 11.65 11.41 24.90
C TYR A 420 11.82 9.95 25.33
N GLU A 421 11.51 9.00 24.45
CA GLU A 421 11.65 7.58 24.74
C GLU A 421 13.14 7.15 24.79
N TYR A 422 14.04 7.76 24.01
CA TYR A 422 15.47 7.51 24.05
C TYR A 422 16.09 7.82 25.42
N LYS A 423 15.63 8.90 26.08
CA LYS A 423 16.12 9.26 27.43
C LYS A 423 15.81 8.19 28.49
N LYS A 424 14.80 7.33 28.25
CA LYS A 424 14.41 6.25 29.18
C LYS A 424 15.24 4.97 29.02
N ILE A 425 15.99 4.83 27.91
CA ILE A 425 16.85 3.65 27.71
C ILE A 425 18.13 3.77 28.54
N PRO A 426 18.61 2.68 29.18
CA PRO A 426 19.87 2.69 29.93
C PRO A 426 21.06 2.99 29.01
N ALA A 427 22.09 3.67 29.56
CA ALA A 427 23.27 4.04 28.79
C ALA A 427 24.11 2.81 28.42
N THR A 428 24.21 1.85 29.33
CA THR A 428 24.96 0.59 29.19
C THR A 428 24.04 -0.61 29.42
N ALA A 429 24.38 -1.77 28.86
CA ALA A 429 23.73 -3.03 29.22
C ALA A 429 24.04 -3.36 30.70
N ILE A 430 22.99 -3.60 31.48
CA ILE A 430 23.13 -4.11 32.87
C ILE A 430 23.45 -5.58 32.81
#